data_3aece10782db0b6a9aa4e33648adade8
#
_entry.id   3aece10782db0b6a9aa4e33648adade8
#
_cell.length_a   1.000
_cell.length_b   1.000
_cell.length_c   1.000
_cell.angle_alpha   90.00
_cell.angle_beta   90.00
_cell.angle_gamma   90.00
#
_symmetry.space_group_name_H-M   'P 1'
#
loop_
_entity.id
_entity.type
_entity.pdbx_description
1 polymer ?
#
loop_
_entity_poly.entity_id
_entity_poly.type
_entity_poly.pdbx_seq_one_letter_code
_entity_poly.pdbx_strand_id
1 'polypeptide(L)'
;ELAQDIGPGLAKAALALRINGEMKDLKTSLDSDTPVEIVTANDDDDAVLELLRHDAAHVMAEAVKELYPETQVTIGPAIEDGFYYDFARKEPFTPDDLEKIEKRMHEIVDRDEEITREEWSRSEAVDFFKSAGEHYKADIVHAIPEDQPIGIYRQGDFQDLCRGPHLPSTKKLGHAFKLMKLAGAYWRGD
;
A
#
# COMPACT_ATOMS: atom_id res chain seq x y z
N GLU A 1 -16.71 9.40 -9.66
CA GLU A 1 -17.82 10.18 -10.24
C GLU A 1 -17.37 11.61 -10.48
N LEU A 2 -17.03 12.41 -9.44
CA LEU A 2 -16.66 13.84 -9.58
C LEU A 2 -15.60 14.08 -10.68
N ALA A 3 -14.50 13.34 -10.68
CA ALA A 3 -13.45 13.46 -11.69
C ALA A 3 -13.96 13.14 -13.11
N GLN A 4 -14.90 12.19 -13.22
CA GLN A 4 -15.51 11.81 -14.50
C GLN A 4 -16.46 12.91 -15.02
N ASP A 5 -17.21 13.54 -14.13
CA ASP A 5 -18.14 14.63 -14.47
C ASP A 5 -17.40 15.88 -14.95
N ILE A 6 -16.22 16.15 -14.38
CA ILE A 6 -15.35 17.25 -14.84
C ILE A 6 -14.74 16.92 -16.21
N GLY A 7 -14.28 15.68 -16.42
CA GLY A 7 -13.79 15.25 -17.71
C GLY A 7 -13.05 13.91 -17.69
N PRO A 8 -13.13 13.13 -18.79
CA PRO A 8 -12.54 11.79 -18.86
C PRO A 8 -11.02 11.80 -18.75
N GLY A 9 -10.34 12.85 -19.18
CA GLY A 9 -8.90 13.00 -19.04
C GLY A 9 -8.48 13.13 -17.58
N LEU A 10 -9.20 13.93 -16.78
CA LEU A 10 -8.96 14.08 -15.36
C LEU A 10 -9.25 12.79 -14.61
N ALA A 11 -10.38 12.13 -14.90
CA ALA A 11 -10.71 10.85 -14.31
C ALA A 11 -9.61 9.80 -14.54
N LYS A 12 -9.05 9.77 -15.75
CA LYS A 12 -7.93 8.87 -16.08
C LYS A 12 -6.63 9.24 -15.36
N ALA A 13 -6.37 10.53 -15.12
CA ALA A 13 -5.15 11.01 -14.48
C ALA A 13 -5.22 10.97 -12.95
N ALA A 14 -6.42 10.96 -12.36
CA ALA A 14 -6.64 11.02 -10.93
C ALA A 14 -5.96 9.87 -10.16
N LEU A 15 -5.30 10.22 -9.06
CA LEU A 15 -4.63 9.31 -8.14
C LEU A 15 -5.30 9.27 -6.77
N ALA A 16 -5.67 10.44 -6.25
CA ALA A 16 -6.23 10.60 -4.92
C ALA A 16 -7.13 11.85 -4.86
N LEU A 17 -7.76 12.07 -3.72
CA LEU A 17 -8.42 13.33 -3.37
C LEU A 17 -7.62 14.03 -2.27
N ARG A 18 -7.66 15.39 -2.28
CA ARG A 18 -7.27 16.16 -1.11
C ARG A 18 -8.50 16.87 -0.55
N ILE A 19 -8.80 16.59 0.72
CA ILE A 19 -9.95 17.13 1.44
C ILE A 19 -9.43 17.82 2.68
N ASN A 20 -9.66 19.12 2.82
CA ASN A 20 -9.14 19.94 3.93
C ASN A 20 -7.61 19.82 4.14
N GLY A 21 -6.86 19.64 3.04
CA GLY A 21 -5.41 19.49 3.07
C GLY A 21 -4.90 18.07 3.32
N GLU A 22 -5.79 17.11 3.61
CA GLU A 22 -5.43 15.71 3.82
C GLU A 22 -5.65 14.87 2.56
N MET A 23 -4.68 14.02 2.22
CA MET A 23 -4.82 13.02 1.16
C MET A 23 -5.80 11.92 1.56
N LYS A 24 -6.69 11.56 0.66
CA LYS A 24 -7.70 10.50 0.81
C LYS A 24 -7.74 9.63 -0.44
N ASP A 25 -8.22 8.41 -0.28
CA ASP A 25 -8.48 7.53 -1.43
C ASP A 25 -9.40 8.20 -2.44
N LEU A 26 -9.16 7.97 -3.72
CA LEU A 26 -9.97 8.54 -4.81
C LEU A 26 -11.46 8.15 -4.71
N LYS A 27 -11.77 7.03 -4.03
CA LYS A 27 -13.13 6.52 -3.83
C LYS A 27 -13.79 6.98 -2.53
N THR A 28 -13.15 7.89 -1.79
CA THR A 28 -13.74 8.46 -0.56
C THR A 28 -15.08 9.11 -0.87
N SER A 29 -16.13 8.74 -0.12
CA SER A 29 -17.43 9.35 -0.21
C SER A 29 -17.42 10.78 0.35
N LEU A 30 -18.15 11.68 -0.31
CA LEU A 30 -18.33 13.06 0.12
C LEU A 30 -19.75 13.21 0.65
N ASP A 31 -19.89 13.44 1.95
CA ASP A 31 -21.20 13.50 2.62
C ASP A 31 -21.73 14.94 2.76
N SER A 32 -20.98 15.93 2.32
CA SER A 32 -21.33 17.35 2.40
C SER A 32 -20.63 18.18 1.32
N ASP A 33 -21.07 19.40 1.14
CA ASP A 33 -20.42 20.40 0.28
C ASP A 33 -19.05 20.78 0.89
N THR A 34 -18.03 20.05 0.49
CA THR A 34 -16.66 20.25 0.96
C THR A 34 -15.75 20.53 -0.24
N PRO A 35 -14.87 21.53 -0.16
CA PRO A 35 -13.85 21.73 -1.17
C PRO A 35 -12.95 20.51 -1.32
N VAL A 36 -12.85 19.98 -2.54
CA VAL A 36 -11.98 18.85 -2.88
C VAL A 36 -11.06 19.23 -4.01
N GLU A 37 -9.84 18.78 -3.92
CA GLU A 37 -8.85 18.80 -4.99
C GLU A 37 -8.66 17.38 -5.52
N ILE A 38 -8.68 17.20 -6.84
CA ILE A 38 -8.36 15.93 -7.48
C ILE A 38 -6.86 15.94 -7.76
N VAL A 39 -6.15 15.04 -7.12
CA VAL A 39 -4.69 14.94 -7.19
C VAL A 39 -4.28 14.02 -8.33
N THR A 40 -3.30 14.45 -9.12
CA THR A 40 -2.74 13.72 -10.27
C THR A 40 -1.24 13.56 -10.15
N ALA A 41 -0.62 12.72 -10.98
CA ALA A 41 0.83 12.56 -11.02
C ALA A 41 1.61 13.79 -11.52
N ASN A 42 0.90 14.78 -12.09
CA ASN A 42 1.51 16.03 -12.58
C ASN A 42 1.59 17.11 -11.49
N ASP A 43 0.98 16.87 -10.35
CA ASP A 43 1.07 17.80 -9.23
C ASP A 43 2.47 17.68 -8.61
N ASP A 44 3.21 18.78 -8.63
CA ASP A 44 4.56 18.87 -8.05
C ASP A 44 4.43 19.01 -6.52
N ASP A 45 4.19 17.87 -5.86
CA ASP A 45 3.86 17.77 -4.45
C ASP A 45 4.54 16.54 -3.83
N ASP A 46 5.27 16.77 -2.75
CA ASP A 46 5.94 15.70 -1.98
C ASP A 46 4.94 14.63 -1.52
N ALA A 47 3.69 15.01 -1.24
CA ALA A 47 2.64 14.05 -0.83
C ALA A 47 2.24 13.09 -1.96
N VAL A 48 2.33 13.51 -3.24
CA VAL A 48 2.13 12.62 -4.39
C VAL A 48 3.26 11.59 -4.47
N LEU A 49 4.49 12.02 -4.28
CA LEU A 49 5.65 11.13 -4.29
C LEU A 49 5.60 10.17 -3.09
N GLU A 50 5.19 10.65 -1.92
CA GLU A 50 4.97 9.81 -0.74
C GLU A 50 3.92 8.72 -1.00
N LEU A 51 2.78 9.07 -1.62
CA LEU A 51 1.72 8.14 -2.02
C LEU A 51 2.28 7.06 -2.97
N LEU A 52 3.02 7.45 -4.01
CA LEU A 52 3.63 6.51 -4.96
C LEU A 52 4.63 5.58 -4.28
N ARG A 53 5.47 6.08 -3.37
CA ARG A 53 6.43 5.29 -2.59
C ARG A 53 5.73 4.32 -1.66
N HIS A 54 4.64 4.75 -1.04
CA HIS A 54 3.83 3.90 -0.17
C HIS A 54 3.24 2.72 -0.95
N ASP A 55 2.63 2.98 -2.09
CA ASP A 55 2.09 1.93 -2.96
C ASP A 55 3.17 1.03 -3.54
N ALA A 56 4.36 1.56 -3.85
CA ALA A 56 5.49 0.74 -4.25
C ALA A 56 5.89 -0.27 -3.16
N ALA A 57 5.83 0.13 -1.88
CA ALA A 57 6.08 -0.78 -0.75
C ALA A 57 5.02 -1.90 -0.69
N HIS A 58 3.72 -1.59 -0.91
CA HIS A 58 2.66 -2.59 -0.93
C HIS A 58 2.75 -3.53 -2.14
N VAL A 59 3.07 -3.03 -3.34
CA VAL A 59 3.33 -3.86 -4.52
C VAL A 59 4.54 -4.77 -4.30
N MET A 60 5.57 -4.28 -3.59
CA MET A 60 6.70 -5.12 -3.20
C MET A 60 6.29 -6.21 -2.22
N ALA A 61 5.45 -5.90 -1.24
CA ALA A 61 4.95 -6.88 -0.27
C ALA A 61 4.14 -7.99 -0.96
N GLU A 62 3.25 -7.65 -1.89
CA GLU A 62 2.54 -8.61 -2.72
C GLU A 62 3.49 -9.48 -3.54
N ALA A 63 4.45 -8.88 -4.24
CA ALA A 63 5.45 -9.61 -5.02
C ALA A 63 6.23 -10.62 -4.16
N VAL A 64 6.60 -10.22 -2.95
CA VAL A 64 7.28 -11.11 -2.00
C VAL A 64 6.36 -12.24 -1.55
N LYS A 65 5.11 -11.98 -1.23
CA LYS A 65 4.14 -13.02 -0.84
C LYS A 65 3.87 -14.02 -1.97
N GLU A 66 3.79 -13.57 -3.21
CA GLU A 66 3.62 -14.46 -4.37
C GLU A 66 4.86 -15.36 -4.61
N LEU A 67 6.06 -14.81 -4.48
CA LEU A 67 7.31 -15.56 -4.72
C LEU A 67 7.73 -16.40 -3.53
N TYR A 68 7.42 -15.94 -2.32
CA TYR A 68 7.86 -16.53 -1.06
C TYR A 68 6.71 -16.58 -0.04
N PRO A 69 5.70 -17.45 -0.22
CA PRO A 69 4.47 -17.46 0.58
C PRO A 69 4.68 -17.59 2.09
N GLU A 70 5.77 -18.25 2.52
CA GLU A 70 6.11 -18.42 3.94
C GLU A 70 6.69 -17.15 4.60
N THR A 71 7.00 -16.11 3.81
CA THR A 71 7.53 -14.85 4.33
C THR A 71 6.40 -14.08 5.00
N GLN A 72 6.60 -13.66 6.25
CA GLN A 72 5.67 -12.78 6.94
C GLN A 72 5.95 -11.32 6.59
N VAL A 73 4.89 -10.57 6.38
CA VAL A 73 4.95 -9.13 6.14
C VAL A 73 4.75 -8.36 7.46
N THR A 74 5.47 -7.26 7.63
CA THR A 74 5.36 -6.45 8.86
C THR A 74 4.92 -5.03 8.55
N ILE A 75 5.82 -4.11 8.29
CA ILE A 75 5.55 -2.72 7.97
C ILE A 75 6.37 -2.25 6.77
N GLY A 76 5.80 -1.36 5.96
CA GLY A 76 6.43 -0.81 4.77
C GLY A 76 6.12 0.67 4.57
N PRO A 77 6.79 1.59 5.29
CA PRO A 77 6.56 3.01 5.12
C PRO A 77 7.28 3.57 3.88
N ALA A 78 6.72 4.66 3.34
CA ALA A 78 7.50 5.59 2.55
C ALA A 78 8.49 6.35 3.44
N ILE A 79 9.65 6.68 2.87
CA ILE A 79 10.70 7.48 3.51
C ILE A 79 11.16 8.59 2.56
N GLU A 80 11.93 9.55 3.08
CA GLU A 80 12.40 10.72 2.32
C GLU A 80 13.05 10.34 0.98
N ASP A 81 13.91 9.29 0.97
CA ASP A 81 14.66 8.88 -0.21
C ASP A 81 14.12 7.61 -0.91
N GLY A 82 12.91 7.14 -0.56
CA GLY A 82 12.38 5.92 -1.17
C GLY A 82 11.30 5.24 -0.35
N PHE A 83 11.32 3.93 -0.37
CA PHE A 83 10.44 3.07 0.38
C PHE A 83 11.18 1.80 0.82
N TYR A 84 10.67 1.15 1.83
CA TYR A 84 11.11 -0.20 2.21
C TYR A 84 9.93 -1.02 2.72
N TYR A 85 10.15 -2.30 2.92
CA TYR A 85 9.22 -3.17 3.63
C TYR A 85 10.02 -4.18 4.46
N ASP A 86 9.67 -4.34 5.71
CA ASP A 86 10.29 -5.31 6.59
C ASP A 86 9.60 -6.66 6.46
N PHE A 87 10.40 -7.69 6.26
CA PHE A 87 9.96 -9.07 6.07
C PHE A 87 10.61 -9.98 7.09
N ALA A 88 9.83 -10.91 7.66
CA ALA A 88 10.36 -11.96 8.50
C ALA A 88 10.35 -13.29 7.75
N ARG A 89 11.53 -13.90 7.58
CA ARG A 89 11.71 -15.20 6.94
C ARG A 89 12.94 -15.92 7.51
N LYS A 90 12.97 -17.27 7.37
CA LYS A 90 14.06 -18.11 7.87
C LYS A 90 15.36 -17.86 7.14
N GLU A 91 15.30 -17.77 5.82
CA GLU A 91 16.47 -17.53 4.97
C GLU A 91 16.48 -16.06 4.52
N PRO A 92 17.58 -15.33 4.72
CA PRO A 92 17.67 -13.94 4.27
C PRO A 92 17.54 -13.84 2.74
N PHE A 93 17.02 -12.71 2.25
CA PHE A 93 17.03 -12.41 0.82
C PHE A 93 18.45 -12.26 0.30
N THR A 94 18.63 -12.61 -0.96
CA THR A 94 19.88 -12.44 -1.71
C THR A 94 19.76 -11.33 -2.75
N PRO A 95 20.86 -10.83 -3.33
CA PRO A 95 20.79 -9.88 -4.45
C PRO A 95 19.97 -10.40 -5.65
N ASP A 96 20.06 -11.71 -5.94
CA ASP A 96 19.28 -12.34 -7.02
C ASP A 96 17.77 -12.32 -6.74
N ASP A 97 17.37 -12.33 -5.47
CA ASP A 97 15.97 -12.22 -5.08
C ASP A 97 15.43 -10.80 -5.35
N LEU A 98 16.25 -9.76 -5.20
CA LEU A 98 15.83 -8.39 -5.54
C LEU A 98 15.40 -8.28 -7.00
N GLU A 99 16.16 -8.87 -7.92
CA GLU A 99 15.82 -8.84 -9.35
C GLU A 99 14.51 -9.58 -9.65
N LYS A 100 14.28 -10.73 -8.98
CA LYS A 100 13.03 -11.48 -9.12
C LYS A 100 11.84 -10.73 -8.55
N ILE A 101 12.00 -10.11 -7.37
CA ILE A 101 10.95 -9.32 -6.73
C ILE A 101 10.62 -8.10 -7.59
N GLU A 102 11.61 -7.34 -8.05
CA GLU A 102 11.40 -6.18 -8.92
C GLU A 102 10.67 -6.56 -10.21
N LYS A 103 11.06 -7.66 -10.85
CA LYS A 103 10.35 -8.17 -12.02
C LYS A 103 8.89 -8.50 -11.71
N ARG A 104 8.62 -9.16 -10.58
CA ARG A 104 7.27 -9.48 -10.15
C ARG A 104 6.46 -8.21 -9.83
N MET A 105 7.06 -7.19 -9.23
CA MET A 105 6.41 -5.89 -9.02
C MET A 105 5.95 -5.28 -10.35
N HIS A 106 6.77 -5.31 -11.40
CA HIS A 106 6.37 -4.84 -12.74
C HIS A 106 5.21 -5.65 -13.31
N GLU A 107 5.20 -6.96 -13.12
CA GLU A 107 4.09 -7.83 -13.54
C GLU A 107 2.77 -7.47 -12.82
N ILE A 108 2.83 -7.18 -11.50
CA ILE A 108 1.68 -6.74 -10.71
C ILE A 108 1.15 -5.38 -11.19
N VAL A 109 2.05 -4.42 -11.46
CA VAL A 109 1.65 -3.13 -12.05
C VAL A 109 0.89 -3.33 -13.35
N ASP A 110 1.36 -4.22 -14.22
CA ASP A 110 0.73 -4.48 -15.53
C ASP A 110 -0.62 -5.20 -15.43
N ARG A 111 -0.91 -5.88 -14.32
CA ARG A 111 -2.22 -6.50 -14.06
C ARG A 111 -3.34 -5.47 -13.84
N ASP A 112 -3.00 -4.22 -13.49
CA ASP A 112 -3.97 -3.15 -13.17
C ASP A 112 -4.99 -3.56 -12.10
N GLU A 113 -4.52 -4.17 -11.04
CA GLU A 113 -5.34 -4.64 -9.94
C GLU A 113 -5.96 -3.45 -9.19
N GLU A 114 -7.28 -3.50 -9.00
CA GLU A 114 -7.98 -2.47 -8.25
C GLU A 114 -7.56 -2.51 -6.79
N ILE A 115 -7.31 -1.33 -6.20
CA ILE A 115 -7.02 -1.19 -4.78
C ILE A 115 -8.28 -0.71 -4.07
N THR A 116 -8.72 -1.47 -3.07
CA THR A 116 -9.93 -1.20 -2.31
C THR A 116 -9.66 -1.21 -0.82
N ARG A 117 -10.40 -0.38 -0.07
CA ARG A 117 -10.33 -0.27 1.39
C ARG A 117 -11.58 -0.83 2.05
N GLU A 118 -11.39 -1.61 3.08
CA GLU A 118 -12.43 -2.10 3.97
C GLU A 118 -12.09 -1.70 5.42
N GLU A 119 -13.10 -1.56 6.26
CA GLU A 119 -12.90 -1.44 7.71
C GLU A 119 -13.40 -2.72 8.36
N TRP A 120 -12.50 -3.37 9.08
CA TRP A 120 -12.80 -4.60 9.79
C TRP A 120 -12.85 -4.38 11.30
N SER A 121 -13.59 -5.24 11.99
CA SER A 121 -13.46 -5.33 13.43
C SER A 121 -12.07 -5.85 13.79
N ARG A 122 -11.61 -5.51 14.99
CA ARG A 122 -10.31 -5.99 15.50
C ARG A 122 -10.23 -7.52 15.50
N SER A 123 -11.30 -8.20 15.91
CA SER A 123 -11.34 -9.66 15.96
C SER A 123 -11.21 -10.27 14.57
N GLU A 124 -11.95 -9.76 13.58
CA GLU A 124 -11.85 -10.22 12.18
C GLU A 124 -10.43 -10.06 11.64
N ALA A 125 -9.81 -8.88 11.83
CA ALA A 125 -8.46 -8.63 11.37
C ALA A 125 -7.43 -9.56 12.04
N VAL A 126 -7.50 -9.74 13.35
CA VAL A 126 -6.61 -10.63 14.08
C VAL A 126 -6.76 -12.08 13.64
N ASP A 127 -8.00 -12.56 13.51
CA ASP A 127 -8.28 -13.95 13.10
C ASP A 127 -7.82 -14.19 11.66
N PHE A 128 -8.03 -13.22 10.77
CA PHE A 128 -7.53 -13.29 9.40
C PHE A 128 -6.02 -13.40 9.35
N PHE A 129 -5.29 -12.46 9.95
CA PHE A 129 -3.82 -12.47 9.89
C PHE A 129 -3.22 -13.69 10.59
N LYS A 130 -3.80 -14.17 11.68
CA LYS A 130 -3.37 -15.42 12.31
C LYS A 130 -3.58 -16.64 11.40
N SER A 131 -4.72 -16.73 10.75
CA SER A 131 -5.03 -17.83 9.83
C SER A 131 -4.14 -17.82 8.58
N ALA A 132 -3.72 -16.63 8.14
CA ALA A 132 -2.78 -16.44 7.05
C ALA A 132 -1.30 -16.66 7.46
N GLY A 133 -1.01 -16.93 8.74
CA GLY A 133 0.35 -17.07 9.25
C GLY A 133 1.09 -15.74 9.47
N GLU A 134 0.39 -14.61 9.37
CA GLU A 134 0.93 -13.26 9.51
C GLU A 134 0.87 -12.81 10.99
N HIS A 135 1.66 -13.46 11.83
CA HIS A 135 1.63 -13.23 13.29
C HIS A 135 2.04 -11.80 13.66
N TYR A 136 3.03 -11.23 12.97
CA TYR A 136 3.45 -9.85 13.20
C TYR A 136 2.34 -8.83 12.88
N LYS A 137 1.55 -9.05 11.83
CA LYS A 137 0.38 -8.23 11.52
C LYS A 137 -0.69 -8.34 12.60
N ALA A 138 -0.96 -9.55 13.08
CA ALA A 138 -1.89 -9.75 14.20
C ALA A 138 -1.45 -8.98 15.45
N ASP A 139 -0.15 -8.97 15.77
CA ASP A 139 0.41 -8.21 16.90
C ASP A 139 0.29 -6.70 16.69
N ILE A 140 0.47 -6.21 15.45
CA ILE A 140 0.27 -4.80 15.13
C ILE A 140 -1.20 -4.42 15.35
N VAL A 141 -2.15 -5.24 14.86
CA VAL A 141 -3.60 -5.00 15.07
C VAL A 141 -3.93 -4.91 16.55
N HIS A 142 -3.36 -5.78 17.39
CA HIS A 142 -3.56 -5.72 18.85
C HIS A 142 -3.03 -4.43 19.48
N ALA A 143 -1.99 -3.84 18.93
CA ALA A 143 -1.36 -2.62 19.44
C ALA A 143 -2.08 -1.31 18.99
N ILE A 144 -2.98 -1.37 18.02
CA ILE A 144 -3.78 -0.20 17.60
C ILE A 144 -4.77 0.17 18.72
N PRO A 145 -4.91 1.45 19.11
CA PRO A 145 -5.90 1.89 20.10
C PRO A 145 -7.33 1.44 19.73
N GLU A 146 -8.17 1.18 20.74
CA GLU A 146 -9.53 0.63 20.54
C GLU A 146 -10.47 1.58 19.78
N ASP A 147 -10.24 2.87 19.90
CA ASP A 147 -10.99 3.94 19.23
C ASP A 147 -10.59 4.18 17.77
N GLN A 148 -9.55 3.49 17.28
CA GLN A 148 -9.10 3.60 15.89
C GLN A 148 -9.65 2.47 15.01
N PRO A 149 -10.13 2.81 13.80
CA PRO A 149 -10.59 1.81 12.85
C PRO A 149 -9.41 0.95 12.34
N ILE A 150 -9.70 -0.30 12.02
CA ILE A 150 -8.75 -1.22 11.39
C ILE A 150 -8.99 -1.17 9.89
N GLY A 151 -8.15 -0.43 9.17
CA GLY A 151 -8.19 -0.36 7.72
C GLY A 151 -7.47 -1.54 7.09
N ILE A 152 -8.16 -2.24 6.19
CA ILE A 152 -7.60 -3.32 5.37
C ILE A 152 -7.65 -2.88 3.92
N TYR A 153 -6.52 -2.91 3.24
CA TYR A 153 -6.44 -2.67 1.80
C TYR A 153 -6.23 -3.98 1.07
N ARG A 154 -6.97 -4.13 -0.01
CA ARG A 154 -6.89 -5.28 -0.91
C ARG A 154 -6.41 -4.82 -2.28
N GLN A 155 -5.43 -5.54 -2.84
CA GLN A 155 -5.03 -5.46 -4.24
C GLN A 155 -4.85 -6.89 -4.77
N GLY A 156 -5.60 -7.26 -5.82
CA GLY A 156 -5.67 -8.66 -6.24
C GLY A 156 -6.07 -9.58 -5.09
N ASP A 157 -5.26 -10.61 -4.86
CA ASP A 157 -5.41 -11.54 -3.74
C ASP A 157 -4.66 -11.12 -2.48
N PHE A 158 -3.84 -10.07 -2.56
CA PHE A 158 -3.07 -9.55 -1.43
C PHE A 158 -3.93 -8.62 -0.56
N GLN A 159 -3.83 -8.79 0.75
CA GLN A 159 -4.51 -7.98 1.76
C GLN A 159 -3.50 -7.51 2.80
N ASP A 160 -3.54 -6.23 3.10
CA ASP A 160 -2.65 -5.65 4.09
C ASP A 160 -3.35 -4.69 5.04
N LEU A 161 -2.84 -4.63 6.26
CA LEU A 161 -3.22 -3.65 7.28
C LEU A 161 -2.58 -2.31 6.94
N CYS A 162 -3.38 -1.30 6.65
CA CYS A 162 -2.86 0.02 6.34
C CYS A 162 -3.86 1.14 6.70
N ARG A 163 -3.32 2.32 6.99
CA ARG A 163 -4.14 3.52 7.20
C ARG A 163 -4.52 4.19 5.89
N GLY A 164 -3.75 3.95 4.83
CA GLY A 164 -3.87 4.63 3.55
C GLY A 164 -3.39 6.09 3.60
N PRO A 165 -3.71 6.89 2.57
CA PRO A 165 -4.43 6.48 1.37
C PRO A 165 -3.59 5.63 0.40
N HIS A 166 -4.24 5.05 -0.61
CA HIS A 166 -3.62 4.29 -1.69
C HIS A 166 -4.07 4.78 -3.06
N LEU A 167 -3.30 4.42 -4.09
CA LEU A 167 -3.66 4.58 -5.49
C LEU A 167 -4.94 3.80 -5.82
N PRO A 168 -5.71 4.19 -6.85
CA PRO A 168 -6.92 3.46 -7.24
C PRO A 168 -6.66 2.10 -7.86
N SER A 169 -5.46 1.87 -8.43
CA SER A 169 -5.02 0.58 -8.94
C SER A 169 -3.49 0.49 -9.02
N THR A 170 -2.97 -0.73 -9.08
CA THR A 170 -1.51 -1.00 -9.15
C THR A 170 -0.87 -0.36 -10.38
N LYS A 171 -1.60 -0.25 -11.50
CA LYS A 171 -1.11 0.40 -12.73
C LYS A 171 -0.77 1.87 -12.55
N LYS A 172 -1.42 2.56 -11.62
CA LYS A 172 -1.16 3.98 -11.34
C LYS A 172 0.22 4.24 -10.75
N LEU A 173 0.86 3.21 -10.18
CA LEU A 173 2.24 3.28 -9.71
C LEU A 173 3.22 3.50 -10.87
N GLY A 174 2.93 2.91 -12.04
CA GLY A 174 3.87 2.92 -13.17
C GLY A 174 5.10 2.06 -12.90
N HIS A 175 6.12 2.23 -13.74
CA HIS A 175 7.34 1.40 -13.71
C HIS A 175 8.59 2.17 -13.21
N ALA A 176 8.43 3.39 -12.70
CA ALA A 176 9.56 4.25 -12.31
C ALA A 176 10.04 3.98 -10.87
N PHE A 177 10.30 2.73 -10.53
CA PHE A 177 10.87 2.32 -9.25
C PHE A 177 12.01 1.31 -9.45
N LYS A 178 12.85 1.16 -8.41
CA LYS A 178 13.94 0.20 -8.40
C LYS A 178 14.24 -0.28 -6.98
N LEU A 179 14.46 -1.59 -6.81
CA LEU A 179 14.98 -2.14 -5.56
C LEU A 179 16.50 -1.98 -5.52
N MET A 180 17.00 -1.30 -4.48
CA MET A 180 18.39 -0.87 -4.44
C MET A 180 19.28 -1.74 -3.55
N LYS A 181 18.79 -2.15 -2.39
CA LYS A 181 19.60 -2.85 -1.40
C LYS A 181 18.78 -3.68 -0.41
N LEU A 182 19.45 -4.62 0.22
CA LEU A 182 18.97 -5.36 1.38
C LEU A 182 19.59 -4.78 2.66
N ALA A 183 18.82 -4.80 3.74
CA ALA A 183 19.31 -4.45 5.07
C ALA A 183 18.69 -5.41 6.10
N GLY A 184 19.38 -5.64 7.20
CA GLY A 184 18.80 -6.34 8.33
C GLY A 184 17.78 -5.44 9.04
N ALA A 185 16.69 -6.06 9.52
CA ALA A 185 15.69 -5.41 10.36
C ALA A 185 15.54 -6.17 11.68
N TYR A 186 15.14 -5.46 12.72
CA TYR A 186 14.88 -6.01 14.03
C TYR A 186 13.43 -5.71 14.43
N TRP A 187 12.69 -6.73 14.77
CA TRP A 187 11.32 -6.54 15.22
C TRP A 187 11.32 -5.98 16.66
N ARG A 188 10.80 -4.74 16.81
CA ARG A 188 10.71 -4.03 18.11
C ARG A 188 12.03 -4.02 18.91
N GLY A 189 13.17 -4.09 18.21
CA GLY A 189 14.49 -4.04 18.83
C GLY A 189 15.01 -5.36 19.36
N ASP A 190 14.39 -6.48 18.98
CA ASP A 190 14.82 -7.84 19.35
C ASP A 190 15.36 -8.59 18.11
#